data_aa170b0ad4fc1fd6a220bdf5205d416f
#
_entry.id   aa170b0ad4fc1fd6a220bdf5205d416f
#
_cell.length_a   1.000
_cell.length_b   1.000
_cell.length_c   1.000
_cell.angle_alpha   90.00
_cell.angle_beta   90.00
_cell.angle_gamma   90.00
#
_symmetry.space_group_name_H-M   'P 1'
#
loop_
_entity.id
_entity.type
_entity.pdbx_description
1 polymer ?
#
loop_
_entity_poly.entity_id
_entity_poly.type
_entity_poly.pdbx_seq_one_letter_code
_entity_poly.pdbx_strand_id
1 'polypeptide(L)'
;MKTLIKNAIIINENTLFQGDLLIEGERIAQIGSHITPKGNYEVIEAEGKYLIPGVIDDQVHFREPGLTHKATIATESRAAVAGGVTTFFEQPNTVPQTVTIPLLEEKFAIAKQSSFANYSFFLGGTNDNLEELKRLDKNACAG
;
A
#
# COMPACT_ATOMS: atom_id res chain seq x y z
N MET A 1 12.59 -13.76 -9.05
CA MET A 1 13.42 -12.69 -9.63
C MET A 1 14.18 -12.02 -8.49
N LYS A 2 15.43 -11.64 -8.70
CA LYS A 2 16.22 -10.88 -7.74
C LYS A 2 16.51 -9.50 -8.33
N THR A 3 16.44 -8.48 -7.49
CA THR A 3 16.80 -7.10 -7.89
C THR A 3 17.74 -6.52 -6.85
N LEU A 4 18.88 -6.02 -7.28
CA LEU A 4 19.85 -5.33 -6.45
C LEU A 4 19.78 -3.82 -6.72
N ILE A 5 19.39 -3.05 -5.71
CA ILE A 5 19.48 -1.59 -5.74
C ILE A 5 20.82 -1.22 -5.14
N LYS A 6 21.69 -0.55 -5.91
CA LYS A 6 23.07 -0.25 -5.55
C LYS A 6 23.30 1.23 -5.26
N ASN A 7 24.22 1.48 -4.34
CA ASN A 7 24.77 2.80 -4.06
C ASN A 7 23.73 3.86 -3.65
N ALA A 8 22.58 3.41 -3.09
CA ALA A 8 21.55 4.31 -2.62
C ALA A 8 21.92 4.97 -1.29
N ILE A 9 21.36 6.16 -1.04
CA ILE A 9 21.31 6.76 0.29
C ILE A 9 20.07 6.20 0.99
N ILE A 10 20.25 5.18 1.82
CA ILE A 10 19.14 4.47 2.49
C ILE A 10 18.75 5.24 3.74
N ILE A 11 17.43 5.55 3.84
CA ILE A 11 16.82 6.16 5.03
C ILE A 11 15.78 5.20 5.56
N ASN A 12 16.04 4.64 6.75
CA ASN A 12 15.12 3.72 7.42
C ASN A 12 15.38 3.76 8.94
N GLU A 13 14.33 3.66 9.74
CA GLU A 13 14.39 3.56 11.22
C GLU A 13 15.34 4.60 11.86
N ASN A 14 15.19 5.86 11.48
CA ASN A 14 16.01 7.00 11.93
C ASN A 14 17.51 6.90 11.59
N THR A 15 17.89 6.02 10.67
CA THR A 15 19.25 5.92 10.18
C THR A 15 19.35 6.41 8.74
N LEU A 16 20.51 6.96 8.40
CA LEU A 16 20.88 7.36 7.03
C LEU A 16 22.27 6.83 6.75
N PHE A 17 22.40 6.01 5.70
CA PHE A 17 23.70 5.50 5.27
C PHE A 17 23.70 5.18 3.77
N GLN A 18 24.87 5.18 3.15
CA GLN A 18 25.03 4.72 1.77
C GLN A 18 25.18 3.20 1.74
N GLY A 19 24.43 2.54 0.85
CA GLY A 19 24.46 1.08 0.77
C GLY A 19 23.61 0.50 -0.35
N ASP A 20 23.52 -0.81 -0.31
CA ASP A 20 22.80 -1.65 -1.26
C ASP A 20 21.60 -2.31 -0.58
N LEU A 21 20.56 -2.58 -1.38
CA LEU A 21 19.38 -3.35 -0.97
C LEU A 21 19.11 -4.44 -1.97
N LEU A 22 19.00 -5.70 -1.48
CA LEU A 22 18.63 -6.86 -2.28
C LEU A 22 17.17 -7.23 -2.05
N ILE A 23 16.43 -7.35 -3.15
CA ILE A 23 15.05 -7.86 -3.17
C ILE A 23 15.07 -9.25 -3.77
N GLU A 24 14.42 -10.23 -3.12
CA GLU A 24 14.17 -11.56 -3.66
C GLU A 24 12.65 -11.83 -3.65
N GLY A 25 12.06 -11.95 -4.85
CA GLY A 25 10.62 -12.03 -5.01
C GLY A 25 9.95 -10.74 -4.52
N GLU A 26 9.13 -10.83 -3.47
CA GLU A 26 8.38 -9.71 -2.88
C GLU A 26 8.97 -9.24 -1.54
N ARG A 27 10.17 -9.69 -1.19
CA ARG A 27 10.76 -9.43 0.13
C ARG A 27 12.11 -8.76 0.02
N ILE A 28 12.40 -7.86 0.96
CA ILE A 28 13.75 -7.38 1.21
C ILE A 28 14.54 -8.54 1.82
N ALA A 29 15.54 -9.03 1.08
CA ALA A 29 16.36 -10.15 1.51
C ALA A 29 17.59 -9.70 2.31
N GLN A 30 18.16 -8.54 1.95
CA GLN A 30 19.36 -8.02 2.60
C GLN A 30 19.46 -6.50 2.42
N ILE A 31 19.99 -5.83 3.44
CA ILE A 31 20.42 -4.42 3.40
C ILE A 31 21.86 -4.39 3.93
N GLY A 32 22.74 -3.65 3.28
CA GLY A 32 24.14 -3.55 3.70
C GLY A 32 24.95 -2.54 2.90
N SER A 33 26.18 -2.27 3.34
CA SER A 33 27.07 -1.32 2.66
C SER A 33 27.53 -1.79 1.28
N HIS A 34 27.60 -3.10 1.08
CA HIS A 34 27.93 -3.73 -0.19
C HIS A 34 27.35 -5.14 -0.25
N ILE A 35 26.60 -5.44 -1.32
CA ILE A 35 25.96 -6.76 -1.50
C ILE A 35 26.37 -7.34 -2.84
N THR A 36 26.81 -8.60 -2.83
CA THR A 36 27.11 -9.38 -4.04
C THR A 36 26.20 -10.60 -4.06
N PRO A 37 25.02 -10.52 -4.73
CA PRO A 37 24.08 -11.63 -4.79
C PRO A 37 24.65 -12.81 -5.60
N LYS A 38 24.24 -14.02 -5.25
CA LYS A 38 24.53 -15.23 -6.06
C LYS A 38 23.45 -15.44 -7.11
N GLY A 39 23.84 -15.93 -8.29
CA GLY A 39 22.94 -16.23 -9.41
C GLY A 39 22.57 -14.98 -10.22
N ASN A 40 21.50 -15.06 -11.00
CA ASN A 40 21.07 -13.99 -11.88
C ASN A 40 20.25 -12.96 -11.10
N TYR A 41 20.50 -11.69 -11.34
CA TYR A 41 19.76 -10.56 -10.74
C TYR A 41 19.80 -9.33 -11.68
N GLU A 42 18.80 -8.50 -11.54
CA GLU A 42 18.78 -7.16 -12.16
C GLU A 42 19.45 -6.14 -11.25
N VAL A 43 20.07 -5.12 -11.82
CA VAL A 43 20.70 -4.03 -11.08
C VAL A 43 19.98 -2.72 -11.36
N ILE A 44 19.61 -2.02 -10.28
CA ILE A 44 19.15 -0.63 -10.32
C ILE A 44 20.26 0.22 -9.71
N GLU A 45 20.91 1.03 -10.51
CA GLU A 45 21.91 1.98 -10.01
C GLU A 45 21.21 3.21 -9.43
N ALA A 46 21.41 3.45 -8.14
CA ALA A 46 20.75 4.51 -7.39
C ALA A 46 21.72 5.52 -6.78
N GLU A 47 22.91 5.66 -7.37
CA GLU A 47 23.91 6.62 -6.90
C GLU A 47 23.34 8.04 -6.78
N GLY A 48 23.50 8.62 -5.58
CA GLY A 48 22.98 9.95 -5.26
C GLY A 48 21.47 10.04 -5.03
N LYS A 49 20.72 8.92 -5.14
CA LYS A 49 19.28 8.88 -4.87
C LYS A 49 19.01 8.38 -3.47
N TYR A 50 17.96 8.92 -2.88
CA TYR A 50 17.43 8.41 -1.62
C TYR A 50 16.55 7.17 -1.84
N LEU A 51 16.75 6.16 -1.01
CA LEU A 51 15.90 4.97 -0.93
C LEU A 51 15.20 4.97 0.43
N ILE A 52 13.88 5.03 0.38
CA ILE A 52 13.00 5.03 1.56
C ILE A 52 12.02 3.87 1.47
N PRO A 53 11.45 3.40 2.59
CA PRO A 53 10.29 2.51 2.55
C PRO A 53 9.15 3.11 1.72
N GLY A 54 8.35 2.26 1.08
CA GLY A 54 7.15 2.71 0.38
C GLY A 54 6.21 3.45 1.34
N VAL A 55 5.69 4.59 0.90
CA VAL A 55 4.82 5.41 1.74
C VAL A 55 3.48 4.70 1.96
N ILE A 56 2.98 4.77 3.19
CA ILE A 56 1.62 4.36 3.57
C ILE A 56 0.79 5.62 3.72
N ASP A 57 -0.28 5.74 2.94
CA ASP A 57 -1.27 6.82 3.07
C ASP A 57 -2.50 6.26 3.79
N ASP A 58 -2.66 6.63 5.03
CA ASP A 58 -3.68 6.09 5.92
C ASP A 58 -5.03 6.81 5.82
N GLN A 59 -5.18 7.77 4.90
CA GLN A 59 -6.42 8.52 4.73
C GLN A 59 -6.63 9.00 3.29
N VAL A 60 -7.22 8.12 2.45
CA VAL A 60 -7.55 8.48 1.07
C VAL A 60 -9.06 8.42 0.80
N HIS A 61 -9.48 9.06 -0.30
CA HIS A 61 -10.85 9.10 -0.77
C HIS A 61 -10.91 8.76 -2.26
N PHE A 62 -10.80 7.49 -2.61
CA PHE A 62 -10.76 7.01 -4.01
C PHE A 62 -12.15 6.93 -4.65
N ARG A 63 -13.22 7.09 -3.85
CA ARG A 63 -14.59 7.31 -4.31
C ARG A 63 -15.32 6.12 -4.90
N GLU A 64 -14.74 4.96 -4.98
CA GLU A 64 -15.36 3.74 -5.46
C GLU A 64 -15.77 2.83 -4.28
N PRO A 65 -17.00 2.29 -4.29
CA PRO A 65 -18.04 2.36 -5.33
C PRO A 65 -18.85 3.66 -5.36
N GLY A 66 -19.65 3.82 -6.43
CA GLY A 66 -20.75 4.76 -6.56
C GLY A 66 -20.40 6.20 -6.95
N LEU A 67 -19.18 6.67 -6.70
CA LEU A 67 -18.72 8.00 -7.08
C LEU A 67 -17.61 7.96 -8.14
N THR A 68 -17.64 6.94 -8.99
CA THR A 68 -16.61 6.63 -9.99
C THR A 68 -16.43 7.70 -11.08
N HIS A 69 -17.39 8.63 -11.21
CA HIS A 69 -17.24 9.82 -12.03
C HIS A 69 -16.18 10.81 -11.51
N LYS A 70 -15.77 10.67 -10.24
CA LYS A 70 -14.69 11.47 -9.63
C LYS A 70 -13.36 10.74 -9.70
N ALA A 71 -13.34 9.47 -9.31
CA ALA A 71 -12.15 8.65 -9.27
C ALA A 71 -12.52 7.17 -9.08
N THR A 72 -11.58 6.26 -9.37
CA THR A 72 -11.71 4.83 -9.14
C THR A 72 -10.51 4.29 -8.37
N ILE A 73 -10.64 3.13 -7.74
CA ILE A 73 -9.50 2.46 -7.09
C ILE A 73 -8.38 2.21 -8.12
N ALA A 74 -8.72 1.85 -9.35
CA ALA A 74 -7.73 1.63 -10.43
C ALA A 74 -6.93 2.90 -10.77
N THR A 75 -7.60 4.04 -10.95
CA THR A 75 -6.92 5.29 -11.33
C THR A 75 -6.08 5.85 -10.21
N GLU A 76 -6.64 5.88 -9.00
CA GLU A 76 -5.99 6.50 -7.84
C GLU A 76 -4.86 5.63 -7.28
N SER A 77 -5.02 4.30 -7.25
CA SER A 77 -3.92 3.44 -6.83
C SER A 77 -2.74 3.47 -7.80
N ARG A 78 -2.99 3.64 -9.10
CA ARG A 78 -1.93 3.87 -10.09
C ARG A 78 -1.21 5.20 -9.84
N ALA A 79 -1.95 6.27 -9.58
CA ALA A 79 -1.37 7.57 -9.23
C ALA A 79 -0.58 7.50 -7.91
N ALA A 80 -1.10 6.80 -6.91
CA ALA A 80 -0.44 6.55 -5.64
C ALA A 80 0.93 5.87 -5.84
N VAL A 81 0.98 4.76 -6.59
CA VAL A 81 2.23 4.04 -6.88
C VAL A 81 3.20 4.91 -7.66
N ALA A 82 2.73 5.69 -8.64
CA ALA A 82 3.57 6.62 -9.40
C ALA A 82 4.19 7.71 -8.51
N GLY A 83 3.49 8.08 -7.41
CA GLY A 83 3.98 9.02 -6.40
C GLY A 83 4.81 8.39 -5.27
N GLY A 84 4.98 7.04 -5.26
CA GLY A 84 5.73 6.33 -4.22
C GLY A 84 4.89 5.84 -3.04
N VAL A 85 3.56 6.01 -3.07
CA VAL A 85 2.63 5.42 -2.09
C VAL A 85 2.39 3.97 -2.47
N THR A 86 2.78 3.04 -1.61
CA THR A 86 2.69 1.60 -1.87
C THR A 86 1.53 0.93 -1.13
N THR A 87 0.92 1.63 -0.19
CA THR A 87 -0.22 1.15 0.60
C THR A 87 -1.15 2.33 0.90
N PHE A 88 -2.45 2.12 0.80
CA PHE A 88 -3.44 3.13 1.15
C PHE A 88 -4.56 2.57 2.01
N PHE A 89 -5.19 3.43 2.83
CA PHE A 89 -6.38 3.13 3.60
C PHE A 89 -7.50 4.08 3.20
N GLU A 90 -8.58 3.54 2.62
CA GLU A 90 -9.67 4.36 2.09
C GLU A 90 -10.80 4.52 3.11
N GLN A 91 -11.29 5.76 3.17
CA GLN A 91 -12.39 6.17 4.02
C GLN A 91 -13.74 5.59 3.56
N PRO A 92 -14.71 5.42 4.50
CA PRO A 92 -15.99 4.74 4.21
C PRO A 92 -17.02 5.59 3.46
N ASN A 93 -16.69 6.83 3.09
CA ASN A 93 -17.62 7.81 2.51
C ASN A 93 -17.84 7.63 1.01
N THR A 94 -18.20 6.43 0.60
CA THR A 94 -18.57 6.02 -0.75
C THR A 94 -20.11 5.97 -0.93
N VAL A 95 -20.61 5.49 -2.06
CA VAL A 95 -22.06 5.33 -2.30
C VAL A 95 -22.31 3.90 -2.82
N PRO A 96 -22.92 3.03 -1.99
CA PRO A 96 -23.32 3.27 -0.60
C PRO A 96 -22.12 3.53 0.33
N GLN A 97 -22.39 4.15 1.49
CA GLN A 97 -21.37 4.27 2.54
C GLN A 97 -20.97 2.88 3.06
N THR A 98 -19.69 2.65 3.32
CA THR A 98 -19.19 1.37 3.83
C THR A 98 -19.46 1.25 5.33
N VAL A 99 -20.69 0.92 5.70
CA VAL A 99 -21.15 0.88 7.10
C VAL A 99 -21.61 -0.51 7.56
N THR A 100 -21.46 -1.52 6.69
CA THR A 100 -21.74 -2.92 7.00
C THR A 100 -20.62 -3.82 6.54
N ILE A 101 -20.46 -4.99 7.16
CA ILE A 101 -19.44 -5.98 6.75
C ILE A 101 -19.59 -6.39 5.28
N PRO A 102 -20.79 -6.68 4.73
CA PRO A 102 -20.93 -7.00 3.31
C PRO A 102 -20.44 -5.87 2.37
N LEU A 103 -20.70 -4.60 2.71
CA LEU A 103 -20.20 -3.47 1.90
C LEU A 103 -18.68 -3.31 1.99
N LEU A 104 -18.09 -3.64 3.13
CA LEU A 104 -16.64 -3.69 3.29
C LEU A 104 -16.02 -4.81 2.42
N GLU A 105 -16.62 -6.00 2.45
CA GLU A 105 -16.19 -7.14 1.61
C GLU A 105 -16.31 -6.83 0.12
N GLU A 106 -17.35 -6.14 -0.31
CA GLU A 106 -17.52 -5.68 -1.69
C GLU A 106 -16.38 -4.74 -2.11
N LYS A 107 -15.99 -3.78 -1.27
CA LYS A 107 -14.84 -2.90 -1.55
C LYS A 107 -13.54 -3.69 -1.68
N PHE A 108 -13.30 -4.66 -0.80
CA PHE A 108 -12.14 -5.56 -0.93
C PHE A 108 -12.16 -6.34 -2.24
N ALA A 109 -13.35 -6.81 -2.69
CA ALA A 109 -13.50 -7.52 -3.95
C ALA A 109 -13.20 -6.63 -5.17
N ILE A 110 -13.62 -5.36 -5.15
CA ILE A 110 -13.31 -4.37 -6.20
C ILE A 110 -11.81 -4.11 -6.23
N ALA A 111 -11.19 -3.82 -5.09
CA ALA A 111 -9.77 -3.51 -4.99
C ALA A 111 -8.88 -4.70 -5.42
N LYS A 112 -9.29 -5.92 -5.10
CA LYS A 112 -8.58 -7.14 -5.51
C LYS A 112 -8.42 -7.26 -7.03
N GLN A 113 -9.36 -6.70 -7.80
CA GLN A 113 -9.33 -6.76 -9.27
C GLN A 113 -8.68 -5.54 -9.90
N SER A 114 -8.58 -4.41 -9.19
CA SER A 114 -8.28 -3.12 -9.78
C SER A 114 -7.10 -2.38 -9.15
N SER A 115 -6.72 -2.68 -7.92
CA SER A 115 -5.67 -1.93 -7.23
C SER A 115 -4.26 -2.31 -7.68
N PHE A 116 -3.41 -1.30 -7.85
CA PHE A 116 -1.98 -1.43 -8.13
C PHE A 116 -1.12 -1.32 -6.85
N ALA A 117 -1.70 -0.87 -5.73
CA ALA A 117 -1.05 -0.76 -4.43
C ALA A 117 -1.67 -1.73 -3.43
N ASN A 118 -1.00 -1.98 -2.30
CA ASN A 118 -1.63 -2.62 -1.16
C ASN A 118 -2.73 -1.72 -0.60
N TYR A 119 -3.75 -2.32 -0.02
CA TYR A 119 -4.92 -1.57 0.43
C TYR A 119 -5.55 -2.13 1.69
N SER A 120 -6.20 -1.27 2.41
CA SER A 120 -7.22 -1.59 3.41
C SER A 120 -8.30 -0.51 3.42
N PHE A 121 -9.39 -0.77 4.13
CA PHE A 121 -10.55 0.10 4.17
C PHE A 121 -10.99 0.31 5.60
N PHE A 122 -11.71 1.42 5.84
CA PHE A 122 -12.38 1.68 7.10
C PHE A 122 -13.85 1.27 7.04
N LEU A 123 -14.38 0.70 8.13
CA LEU A 123 -15.79 0.53 8.33
C LEU A 123 -16.35 1.76 9.06
N GLY A 124 -17.33 2.43 8.45
CA GLY A 124 -17.92 3.65 8.99
C GLY A 124 -18.85 3.38 10.17
N GLY A 125 -18.72 4.15 11.24
CA GLY A 125 -19.66 4.18 12.34
C GLY A 125 -20.87 5.07 12.05
N THR A 126 -22.07 4.62 12.43
CA THR A 126 -23.33 5.36 12.38
C THR A 126 -24.06 5.24 13.72
N ASN A 127 -25.13 6.01 13.89
CA ASN A 127 -25.95 5.91 15.11
C ASN A 127 -26.61 4.52 15.28
N ASP A 128 -26.73 3.75 14.20
CA ASP A 128 -27.59 2.54 14.16
C ASP A 128 -26.81 1.24 13.87
N ASN A 129 -25.47 1.29 13.63
CA ASN A 129 -24.70 0.10 13.24
C ASN A 129 -23.74 -0.44 14.30
N LEU A 130 -23.95 -0.13 15.59
CA LEU A 130 -23.07 -0.57 16.67
C LEU A 130 -22.87 -2.10 16.71
N GLU A 131 -23.93 -2.88 16.48
CA GLU A 131 -23.86 -4.33 16.50
C GLU A 131 -23.06 -4.88 15.31
N GLU A 132 -23.06 -4.20 14.18
CA GLU A 132 -22.21 -4.50 13.03
C GLU A 132 -20.73 -4.29 13.38
N LEU A 133 -20.42 -3.15 14.01
CA LEU A 133 -19.04 -2.83 14.44
C LEU A 133 -18.51 -3.86 15.46
N LYS A 134 -19.35 -4.34 16.40
CA LYS A 134 -18.95 -5.35 17.37
C LYS A 134 -18.65 -6.73 16.74
N ARG A 135 -19.28 -7.03 15.60
CA ARG A 135 -19.09 -8.29 14.86
C ARG A 135 -17.88 -8.27 13.94
N LEU A 136 -17.35 -7.10 13.64
CA LEU A 136 -16.22 -6.94 12.75
C LEU A 136 -14.97 -7.61 13.35
N ASP A 137 -14.30 -8.44 12.56
CA ASP A 137 -12.95 -8.87 12.90
C ASP A 137 -12.01 -7.66 12.76
N LYS A 138 -11.45 -7.21 13.88
CA LYS A 138 -10.54 -6.06 13.94
C LYS A 138 -9.27 -6.21 13.11
N ASN A 139 -8.95 -7.43 12.65
CA ASN A 139 -7.81 -7.68 11.76
C ASN A 139 -8.21 -7.68 10.27
N ALA A 140 -9.49 -7.58 9.95
CA ALA A 140 -10.00 -7.66 8.59
C ALA A 140 -9.98 -6.31 7.85
N CYS A 141 -9.76 -5.19 8.55
CA CYS A 141 -9.78 -3.85 7.96
C CYS A 141 -8.80 -2.91 8.68
N ALA A 142 -8.71 -1.67 8.20
CA ALA A 142 -7.83 -0.65 8.80
C ALA A 142 -8.39 -0.09 10.12
N GLY A 143 -9.71 -0.11 10.28
CA GLY A 143 -10.39 0.38 11.47
C GLY A 143 -11.90 0.55 11.28
#